data_07916b391fcfc696d1af6d5df8ba0b6d
#
_entry.id   07916b391fcfc696d1af6d5df8ba0b6d
#
_cell.length_a   1.000
_cell.length_b   1.000
_cell.length_c   1.000
_cell.angle_alpha   90.00
_cell.angle_beta   90.00
_cell.angle_gamma   90.00
#
_symmetry.space_group_name_H-M   'P 1'
#
loop_
_entity.id
_entity.type
_entity.pdbx_description
1 polymer ?
#
loop_
_entity_poly.entity_id
_entity_poly.type
_entity_poly.pdbx_seq_one_letter_code
_entity_poly.pdbx_strand_id
1 'polypeptide(L)'
;MTPTPNVRLSSLTFAIAAMLAFPVGLPAYADVSPSQVTALDMGDKPLKSPSASDYLERADVQAFLAEVHKTYKIPMAWLEDEVAVARYSETAERLMTPKARDPIVRKDTPKDKKVPKRDFSQYAKPFLSAERIARGQEFMARNKAVFDEIDKTHGVPRHVITAVIGVETMYGRNMGRYRVLDSLMTLSFDYTRRATFFKKELATFLDFCWRQEISPVTVLGSFAGAIGYGQFMPSSVDRWGLDGDKDGKIDLIGNEADAIASVANFLVAHGWTPGRGVLYTVTATEDIFEATGSGGIEAHTTVGDLAKAGVKLYDHFPLPEDEPVLLVDLPQRNAKGHLYTKWYLGTRNFSAILRYNRSYFYAAAVTLLADRIAKAPK
;
A
#
# COMPACT_ATOMS: atom_id res chain seq x y z
N MET A 1 32.34 39.35 -6.20
CA MET A 1 31.37 38.83 -5.21
C MET A 1 30.06 38.58 -5.93
N THR A 2 29.87 37.35 -6.38
CA THR A 2 28.65 36.87 -7.05
C THR A 2 27.91 35.96 -6.08
N PRO A 3 26.59 36.10 -5.93
CA PRO A 3 25.84 35.25 -4.97
C PRO A 3 25.54 33.88 -5.57
N THR A 4 25.79 32.84 -4.80
CA THR A 4 25.42 31.44 -5.04
C THR A 4 23.91 31.26 -5.02
N PRO A 5 23.32 30.43 -5.92
CA PRO A 5 21.90 30.16 -5.88
C PRO A 5 21.57 29.09 -4.83
N ASN A 6 20.67 29.45 -3.90
CA ASN A 6 20.03 28.52 -2.97
C ASN A 6 19.20 27.48 -3.72
N VAL A 7 19.65 26.24 -3.71
CA VAL A 7 18.85 25.08 -4.16
C VAL A 7 17.89 24.72 -3.03
N ARG A 8 16.62 25.11 -3.16
CA ARG A 8 15.54 24.60 -2.32
C ARG A 8 15.27 23.15 -2.70
N LEU A 9 15.60 22.22 -1.81
CA LEU A 9 15.11 20.85 -1.88
C LEU A 9 13.60 20.85 -1.68
N SER A 10 12.84 20.62 -2.75
CA SER A 10 11.43 20.32 -2.68
C SER A 10 11.27 18.89 -2.15
N SER A 11 10.78 18.76 -0.94
CA SER A 11 10.33 17.49 -0.36
C SER A 11 9.11 17.00 -1.13
N LEU A 12 9.29 16.07 -2.07
CA LEU A 12 8.19 15.33 -2.70
C LEU A 12 7.55 14.43 -1.62
N THR A 13 6.42 14.86 -1.10
CA THR A 13 5.57 14.01 -0.26
C THR A 13 4.84 13.02 -1.15
N PHE A 14 5.32 11.78 -1.22
CA PHE A 14 4.61 10.70 -1.87
C PHE A 14 3.38 10.33 -1.01
N ALA A 15 2.19 10.64 -1.52
CA ALA A 15 0.95 10.12 -0.95
C ALA A 15 0.89 8.62 -1.26
N ILE A 16 0.98 7.81 -0.21
CA ILE A 16 0.80 6.37 -0.24
C ILE A 16 -0.64 6.10 -0.64
N ALA A 17 -0.83 5.40 -1.75
CA ALA A 17 -2.13 4.86 -2.12
C ALA A 17 -2.42 3.67 -1.17
N ALA A 18 -2.93 3.99 0.02
CA ALA A 18 -3.30 2.98 0.99
C ALA A 18 -4.40 2.08 0.43
N MET A 19 -4.20 0.81 0.58
CA MET A 19 -5.09 -0.34 0.43
C MET A 19 -6.57 0.00 0.45
N LEU A 20 -7.22 -0.05 -0.69
CA LEU A 20 -8.67 -0.10 -0.79
C LEU A 20 -9.07 -1.47 -1.33
N ALA A 21 -9.17 -2.46 -0.43
CA ALA A 21 -9.75 -3.76 -0.74
C ALA A 21 -11.25 -3.58 -1.07
N PHE A 22 -11.64 -3.75 -2.33
CA PHE A 22 -13.04 -3.78 -2.74
C PHE A 22 -13.60 -5.19 -2.70
N PRO A 23 -14.86 -5.39 -2.28
CA PRO A 23 -15.60 -6.60 -2.59
C PRO A 23 -15.92 -6.67 -4.08
N VAL A 24 -16.01 -7.87 -4.59
CA VAL A 24 -16.29 -8.26 -5.97
C VAL A 24 -17.50 -7.51 -6.54
N GLY A 25 -17.34 -6.87 -7.71
CA GLY A 25 -18.48 -6.49 -8.54
C GLY A 25 -18.62 -5.03 -8.99
N LEU A 26 -17.52 -4.25 -9.13
CA LEU A 26 -17.57 -2.95 -9.80
C LEU A 26 -16.36 -2.75 -10.73
N PRO A 27 -16.51 -2.06 -11.87
CA PRO A 27 -15.45 -1.87 -12.85
C PRO A 27 -14.25 -1.17 -12.23
N ALA A 28 -13.07 -1.59 -12.66
CA ALA A 28 -11.77 -1.09 -12.21
C ALA A 28 -11.76 0.43 -12.05
N TYR A 29 -11.62 0.89 -10.81
CA TYR A 29 -11.42 2.31 -10.54
C TYR A 29 -10.05 2.72 -11.05
N ALA A 30 -10.06 3.77 -11.85
CA ALA A 30 -8.85 4.40 -12.36
C ALA A 30 -7.92 4.78 -11.21
N ASP A 31 -6.67 4.28 -11.28
CA ASP A 31 -5.59 4.67 -10.41
C ASP A 31 -5.44 6.19 -10.35
N VAL A 32 -5.42 6.72 -9.15
CA VAL A 32 -4.86 8.05 -8.94
C VAL A 32 -3.35 7.87 -8.96
N SER A 33 -2.73 8.25 -10.07
CA SER A 33 -1.27 8.27 -10.20
C SER A 33 -0.66 9.14 -9.10
N PRO A 34 0.42 8.70 -8.42
CA PRO A 34 1.16 9.55 -7.46
C PRO A 34 1.68 10.86 -8.06
N SER A 35 1.78 10.95 -9.38
CA SER A 35 2.22 12.14 -10.10
C SER A 35 1.18 13.26 -10.21
N GLN A 36 -0.06 13.05 -9.76
CA GLN A 36 -1.09 14.09 -9.76
C GLN A 36 -1.28 14.78 -8.40
N VAL A 37 -0.52 14.39 -7.40
CA VAL A 37 -0.41 15.17 -6.16
C VAL A 37 0.77 16.14 -6.31
N THR A 38 0.64 17.10 -7.23
CA THR A 38 1.48 18.31 -7.21
C THR A 38 1.30 18.99 -5.87
N ALA A 39 2.41 19.45 -5.30
CA ALA A 39 2.44 20.30 -4.12
C ALA A 39 1.44 21.45 -4.28
N LEU A 40 0.25 21.27 -3.72
CA LEU A 40 -0.71 22.35 -3.58
C LEU A 40 -0.21 23.24 -2.46
N ASP A 41 -0.04 24.48 -2.84
CA ASP A 41 0.22 25.65 -2.03
C ASP A 41 -0.40 25.52 -0.63
N MET A 42 0.47 25.46 0.39
CA MET A 42 0.11 25.44 1.78
C MET A 42 -0.20 26.87 2.21
N GLY A 43 -1.24 27.47 1.62
CA GLY A 43 -1.76 28.72 2.08
C GLY A 43 -2.25 28.58 3.53
N ASP A 44 -1.54 29.23 4.46
CA ASP A 44 -1.94 29.45 5.84
C ASP A 44 -3.26 30.22 5.91
N LYS A 45 -4.38 29.52 5.82
CA LYS A 45 -5.64 30.02 6.38
C LYS A 45 -5.87 29.28 7.69
N PRO A 46 -6.05 29.98 8.80
CA PRO A 46 -6.44 29.34 10.04
C PRO A 46 -7.86 28.78 9.86
N LEU A 47 -7.92 27.46 9.74
CA LEU A 47 -9.17 26.70 9.70
C LEU A 47 -9.83 26.82 11.08
N LYS A 48 -11.14 27.08 11.09
CA LYS A 48 -11.96 26.86 12.28
C LYS A 48 -11.83 25.38 12.64
N SER A 49 -10.95 25.10 13.61
CA SER A 49 -10.88 23.78 14.21
C SER A 49 -12.21 23.53 14.93
N PRO A 50 -12.96 22.46 14.63
CA PRO A 50 -13.96 21.97 15.57
C PRO A 50 -13.28 21.80 16.91
N SER A 51 -13.95 22.13 18.01
CA SER A 51 -13.36 21.94 19.32
C SER A 51 -13.13 20.45 19.56
N ALA A 52 -12.08 20.10 20.30
CA ALA A 52 -11.76 18.69 20.58
C ALA A 52 -12.91 17.93 21.31
N SER A 53 -13.85 18.64 21.90
CA SER A 53 -15.01 18.12 22.64
C SER A 53 -16.16 17.62 21.75
N ASP A 54 -16.19 17.96 20.46
CA ASP A 54 -17.38 17.74 19.64
C ASP A 54 -17.69 16.26 19.33
N TYR A 55 -16.67 15.39 19.30
CA TYR A 55 -16.90 13.97 19.02
C TYR A 55 -17.62 13.24 20.14
N LEU A 56 -17.29 13.48 21.41
CA LEU A 56 -17.95 12.82 22.55
C LEU A 56 -19.41 13.21 22.73
N GLU A 57 -19.80 14.41 22.28
CA GLU A 57 -21.18 14.88 22.37
C GLU A 57 -22.10 14.21 21.32
N ARG A 58 -21.52 13.50 20.35
CA ARG A 58 -22.26 12.87 19.24
C ARG A 58 -22.84 11.52 19.68
N ALA A 59 -24.13 11.35 19.52
CA ALA A 59 -24.82 10.10 19.85
C ALA A 59 -24.28 8.87 19.06
N ASP A 60 -23.86 9.08 17.79
CA ASP A 60 -23.32 8.01 16.95
C ASP A 60 -21.91 7.58 17.40
N VAL A 61 -21.12 8.48 17.98
CA VAL A 61 -19.83 8.18 18.61
C VAL A 61 -20.03 7.45 19.93
N GLN A 62 -20.94 7.94 20.78
CA GLN A 62 -21.25 7.27 22.06
C GLN A 62 -21.74 5.81 21.86
N ALA A 63 -22.62 5.59 20.89
CA ALA A 63 -23.07 4.25 20.52
C ALA A 63 -21.91 3.36 20.05
N PHE A 64 -20.98 3.91 19.25
CA PHE A 64 -19.78 3.20 18.81
C PHE A 64 -18.85 2.85 19.98
N LEU A 65 -18.59 3.79 20.91
CA LEU A 65 -17.76 3.52 22.10
C LEU A 65 -18.37 2.45 23.00
N ALA A 66 -19.69 2.46 23.17
CA ALA A 66 -20.40 1.40 23.92
C ALA A 66 -20.23 0.02 23.26
N GLU A 67 -20.26 -0.06 21.92
CA GLU A 67 -20.00 -1.30 21.18
C GLU A 67 -18.54 -1.76 21.34
N VAL A 68 -17.56 -0.85 21.25
CA VAL A 68 -16.14 -1.14 21.45
C VAL A 68 -15.89 -1.64 22.88
N HIS A 69 -16.41 -0.95 23.90
CA HIS A 69 -16.35 -1.39 25.29
C HIS A 69 -16.91 -2.80 25.47
N LYS A 70 -18.10 -3.06 24.94
CA LYS A 70 -18.75 -4.37 25.03
C LYS A 70 -17.94 -5.48 24.35
N THR A 71 -17.37 -5.19 23.17
CA THR A 71 -16.69 -6.18 22.32
C THR A 71 -15.29 -6.50 22.83
N TYR A 72 -14.50 -5.46 23.12
CA TYR A 72 -13.07 -5.60 23.44
C TYR A 72 -12.79 -5.52 24.95
N LYS A 73 -13.81 -5.23 25.78
CA LYS A 73 -13.68 -5.09 27.24
C LYS A 73 -12.74 -3.96 27.68
N ILE A 74 -12.55 -2.97 26.83
CA ILE A 74 -11.79 -1.76 27.16
C ILE A 74 -12.63 -0.89 28.11
N PRO A 75 -12.07 -0.34 29.21
CA PRO A 75 -12.82 0.55 30.09
C PRO A 75 -13.40 1.76 29.37
N MET A 76 -14.68 2.06 29.62
CA MET A 76 -15.36 3.18 28.97
C MET A 76 -14.64 4.51 29.23
N ALA A 77 -14.20 4.75 30.47
CA ALA A 77 -13.49 5.97 30.86
C ALA A 77 -12.23 6.18 29.99
N TRP A 78 -11.45 5.10 29.73
CA TRP A 78 -10.28 5.21 28.87
C TRP A 78 -10.66 5.56 27.42
N LEU A 79 -11.71 4.92 26.89
CA LEU A 79 -12.20 5.23 25.53
C LEU A 79 -12.66 6.69 25.42
N GLU A 80 -13.38 7.18 26.42
CA GLU A 80 -13.85 8.57 26.47
C GLU A 80 -12.68 9.56 26.57
N ASP A 81 -11.70 9.30 27.45
CA ASP A 81 -10.51 10.14 27.62
C ASP A 81 -9.68 10.24 26.32
N GLU A 82 -9.46 9.11 25.63
CA GLU A 82 -8.67 9.10 24.40
C GLU A 82 -9.44 9.74 23.22
N VAL A 83 -10.75 9.55 23.13
CA VAL A 83 -11.56 10.13 22.05
C VAL A 83 -11.86 11.62 22.30
N ALA A 84 -11.88 12.07 23.56
CA ALA A 84 -12.09 13.49 23.91
C ALA A 84 -11.08 14.44 23.25
N VAL A 85 -9.88 13.96 22.97
CA VAL A 85 -8.80 14.74 22.35
C VAL A 85 -8.65 14.51 20.84
N ALA A 86 -9.55 13.72 20.25
CA ALA A 86 -9.59 13.51 18.80
C ALA A 86 -10.06 14.78 18.07
N ARG A 87 -9.53 15.01 16.88
CA ARG A 87 -9.81 16.21 16.08
C ARG A 87 -10.24 15.80 14.67
N TYR A 88 -11.16 16.58 14.12
CA TYR A 88 -11.49 16.47 12.71
C TYR A 88 -10.28 16.74 11.81
N SER A 89 -10.04 15.88 10.84
CA SER A 89 -8.95 15.99 9.86
C SER A 89 -9.48 16.31 8.47
N GLU A 90 -9.58 17.59 8.13
CA GLU A 90 -9.96 18.03 6.78
C GLU A 90 -9.08 17.38 5.70
N THR A 91 -7.80 17.18 6.00
CA THR A 91 -6.87 16.53 5.05
C THR A 91 -7.24 15.07 4.80
N ALA A 92 -7.63 14.31 5.83
CA ALA A 92 -8.06 12.93 5.68
C ALA A 92 -9.32 12.86 4.79
N GLU A 93 -10.34 13.65 5.08
CA GLU A 93 -11.56 13.69 4.29
C GLU A 93 -11.30 14.13 2.84
N ARG A 94 -10.58 15.22 2.64
CA ARG A 94 -10.27 15.77 1.32
C ARG A 94 -9.47 14.81 0.44
N LEU A 95 -8.47 14.13 0.99
CA LEU A 95 -7.63 13.18 0.25
C LEU A 95 -8.37 11.88 -0.04
N MET A 96 -9.29 11.47 0.83
CA MET A 96 -10.13 10.29 0.62
C MET A 96 -11.33 10.56 -0.29
N THR A 97 -11.75 11.83 -0.45
CA THR A 97 -12.83 12.21 -1.34
C THR A 97 -12.33 12.19 -2.79
N PRO A 98 -12.87 11.33 -3.67
CA PRO A 98 -12.51 11.36 -5.07
C PRO A 98 -12.81 12.75 -5.65
N LYS A 99 -11.85 13.32 -6.36
CA LYS A 99 -12.12 14.53 -7.13
C LYS A 99 -13.32 14.24 -8.04
N ALA A 100 -14.35 15.05 -7.94
CA ALA A 100 -15.48 14.98 -8.87
C ALA A 100 -14.89 15.02 -10.28
N ARG A 101 -15.15 13.99 -11.09
CA ARG A 101 -14.89 14.08 -12.52
C ARG A 101 -15.79 15.20 -13.02
N ASP A 102 -15.16 16.25 -13.54
CA ASP A 102 -15.87 17.43 -14.03
C ASP A 102 -17.00 16.96 -14.98
N PRO A 103 -18.29 17.16 -14.66
CA PRO A 103 -19.40 16.71 -15.51
C PRO A 103 -19.36 17.31 -16.90
N ILE A 104 -18.67 18.46 -17.06
CA ILE A 104 -18.52 19.20 -18.31
C ILE A 104 -17.66 18.42 -19.33
N VAL A 105 -16.74 17.55 -18.87
CA VAL A 105 -15.90 16.75 -19.78
C VAL A 105 -16.66 15.60 -20.45
N ARG A 106 -17.87 15.27 -20.00
CA ARG A 106 -18.66 14.16 -20.57
C ARG A 106 -19.45 14.49 -21.83
N LYS A 107 -19.73 15.77 -22.13
CA LYS A 107 -20.60 16.13 -23.27
C LYS A 107 -19.87 16.39 -24.58
N ASP A 108 -18.58 16.76 -24.54
CA ASP A 108 -17.85 17.20 -25.73
C ASP A 108 -16.47 16.54 -25.90
N THR A 109 -16.19 15.41 -25.24
CA THR A 109 -14.96 14.69 -25.54
C THR A 109 -15.18 13.91 -26.83
N PRO A 110 -14.50 14.26 -27.94
CA PRO A 110 -14.54 13.44 -29.13
C PRO A 110 -14.20 12.01 -28.75
N LYS A 111 -14.91 11.02 -29.32
CA LYS A 111 -14.69 9.58 -29.09
C LYS A 111 -13.23 9.13 -29.30
N ASP A 112 -12.40 10.00 -29.86
CA ASP A 112 -10.98 9.77 -30.17
C ASP A 112 -9.99 10.34 -29.16
N LYS A 113 -10.39 11.02 -28.08
CA LYS A 113 -9.48 11.32 -26.98
C LYS A 113 -9.26 10.05 -26.19
N LYS A 114 -8.33 9.22 -26.66
CA LYS A 114 -7.81 8.06 -25.93
C LYS A 114 -7.45 8.49 -24.52
N VAL A 115 -8.09 7.84 -23.52
CA VAL A 115 -7.67 7.95 -22.12
C VAL A 115 -6.13 7.82 -22.10
N PRO A 116 -5.39 8.70 -21.43
CA PRO A 116 -3.94 8.59 -21.39
C PRO A 116 -3.58 7.17 -20.98
N LYS A 117 -2.99 6.40 -21.89
CA LYS A 117 -2.61 5.02 -21.56
C LYS A 117 -1.60 5.10 -20.43
N ARG A 118 -1.86 4.36 -19.36
CA ARG A 118 -0.99 4.26 -18.19
C ARG A 118 0.42 3.92 -18.64
N ASP A 119 1.43 4.49 -18.00
CA ASP A 119 2.84 4.26 -18.30
C ASP A 119 3.54 3.73 -17.06
N PHE A 120 3.77 2.42 -17.04
CA PHE A 120 4.46 1.76 -15.94
C PHE A 120 5.88 2.29 -15.73
N SER A 121 6.58 2.68 -16.80
CA SER A 121 7.95 3.21 -16.67
C SER A 121 8.00 4.51 -15.86
N GLN A 122 7.01 5.38 -16.04
CA GLN A 122 6.87 6.62 -15.27
C GLN A 122 6.45 6.34 -13.83
N TYR A 123 5.53 5.39 -13.63
CA TYR A 123 5.10 4.98 -12.30
C TYR A 123 6.24 4.38 -11.48
N ALA A 124 7.03 3.48 -12.08
CA ALA A 124 8.10 2.76 -11.40
C ALA A 124 9.33 3.62 -11.10
N LYS A 125 9.57 4.67 -11.89
CA LYS A 125 10.78 5.51 -11.81
C LYS A 125 11.15 6.00 -10.41
N PRO A 126 10.23 6.54 -9.58
CA PRO A 126 10.56 6.98 -8.24
C PRO A 126 10.95 5.84 -7.29
N PHE A 127 10.45 4.62 -7.55
CA PHE A 127 10.76 3.45 -6.72
C PHE A 127 12.09 2.80 -7.09
N LEU A 128 12.63 3.07 -8.28
CA LEU A 128 13.86 2.45 -8.80
C LEU A 128 15.05 3.39 -8.79
N SER A 129 15.03 4.43 -7.95
CA SER A 129 16.16 5.35 -7.81
C SER A 129 17.37 4.69 -7.15
N ALA A 130 18.58 5.13 -7.52
CA ALA A 130 19.82 4.63 -6.92
C ALA A 130 19.83 4.80 -5.39
N GLU A 131 19.31 5.93 -4.90
CA GLU A 131 19.18 6.19 -3.47
C GLU A 131 18.30 5.14 -2.78
N ARG A 132 17.13 4.79 -3.35
CA ARG A 132 16.23 3.79 -2.76
C ARG A 132 16.86 2.40 -2.74
N ILE A 133 17.58 2.03 -3.80
CA ILE A 133 18.29 0.74 -3.89
C ILE A 133 19.38 0.68 -2.83
N ALA A 134 20.24 1.69 -2.71
CA ALA A 134 21.31 1.75 -1.72
C ALA A 134 20.76 1.66 -0.28
N ARG A 135 19.71 2.44 0.02
CA ARG A 135 19.04 2.36 1.33
C ARG A 135 18.43 0.99 1.62
N GLY A 136 17.92 0.30 0.60
CA GLY A 136 17.43 -1.07 0.76
C GLY A 136 18.54 -2.03 1.15
N GLN A 137 19.72 -1.88 0.58
CA GLN A 137 20.90 -2.68 0.97
C GLN A 137 21.36 -2.37 2.40
N GLU A 138 21.41 -1.09 2.77
CA GLU A 138 21.72 -0.65 4.13
C GLU A 138 20.69 -1.21 5.14
N PHE A 139 19.39 -1.18 4.79
CA PHE A 139 18.32 -1.74 5.62
C PHE A 139 18.51 -3.24 5.83
N MET A 140 18.80 -4.01 4.76
CA MET A 140 19.07 -5.44 4.88
C MET A 140 20.33 -5.73 5.70
N ALA A 141 21.38 -4.93 5.54
CA ALA A 141 22.65 -5.14 6.23
C ALA A 141 22.52 -4.95 7.75
N ARG A 142 21.86 -3.86 8.20
CA ARG A 142 21.69 -3.59 9.63
C ARG A 142 20.69 -4.54 10.31
N ASN A 143 19.78 -5.13 9.55
CA ASN A 143 18.78 -6.09 10.05
C ASN A 143 19.13 -7.56 9.72
N LYS A 144 20.40 -7.85 9.46
CA LYS A 144 20.84 -9.17 8.99
C LYS A 144 20.34 -10.31 9.86
N ALA A 145 20.42 -10.18 11.18
CA ALA A 145 20.03 -11.24 12.12
C ALA A 145 18.52 -11.55 12.03
N VAL A 146 17.69 -10.52 11.94
CA VAL A 146 16.24 -10.68 11.75
C VAL A 146 15.94 -11.36 10.43
N PHE A 147 16.56 -10.92 9.34
CA PHE A 147 16.37 -11.56 8.04
C PHE A 147 16.85 -13.02 8.00
N ASP A 148 17.94 -13.35 8.69
CA ASP A 148 18.42 -14.73 8.76
C ASP A 148 17.41 -15.66 9.47
N GLU A 149 16.66 -15.13 10.44
CA GLU A 149 15.57 -15.87 11.10
C GLU A 149 14.32 -15.96 10.21
N ILE A 150 13.93 -14.87 9.57
CA ILE A 150 12.78 -14.83 8.67
C ILE A 150 12.98 -15.73 7.44
N ASP A 151 14.17 -15.78 6.86
CA ASP A 151 14.48 -16.67 5.74
C ASP A 151 14.21 -18.14 6.12
N LYS A 152 14.51 -18.55 7.38
CA LYS A 152 14.29 -19.93 7.88
C LYS A 152 12.83 -20.22 8.18
N THR A 153 12.12 -19.26 8.77
CA THR A 153 10.78 -19.46 9.33
C THR A 153 9.66 -19.18 8.32
N HIS A 154 9.85 -18.21 7.42
CA HIS A 154 8.83 -17.75 6.49
C HIS A 154 9.16 -18.06 5.03
N GLY A 155 10.43 -18.23 4.68
CA GLY A 155 10.86 -18.50 3.30
C GLY A 155 10.55 -17.36 2.33
N VAL A 156 10.35 -16.13 2.82
CA VAL A 156 10.19 -14.94 2.02
C VAL A 156 11.55 -14.27 1.84
N PRO A 157 12.05 -14.12 0.61
CA PRO A 157 13.38 -13.55 0.40
C PRO A 157 13.50 -12.14 0.98
N ARG A 158 14.55 -11.87 1.73
CA ARG A 158 14.81 -10.59 2.40
C ARG A 158 14.67 -9.37 1.48
N HIS A 159 15.11 -9.48 0.24
CA HIS A 159 15.01 -8.39 -0.73
C HIS A 159 13.56 -8.07 -1.12
N VAL A 160 12.64 -9.03 -1.04
CA VAL A 160 11.21 -8.81 -1.30
C VAL A 160 10.57 -8.03 -0.15
N ILE A 161 10.80 -8.46 1.09
CA ILE A 161 10.32 -7.76 2.29
C ILE A 161 10.86 -6.32 2.31
N THR A 162 12.17 -6.18 2.05
CA THR A 162 12.84 -4.89 1.96
C THR A 162 12.22 -4.00 0.88
N ALA A 163 11.87 -4.57 -0.28
CA ALA A 163 11.24 -3.81 -1.36
C ALA A 163 9.83 -3.32 -1.00
N VAL A 164 9.02 -4.14 -0.32
CA VAL A 164 7.72 -3.71 0.20
C VAL A 164 7.90 -2.51 1.12
N ILE A 165 8.72 -2.63 2.16
CA ILE A 165 9.02 -1.54 3.11
C ILE A 165 9.61 -0.32 2.37
N GLY A 166 10.45 -0.57 1.36
CA GLY A 166 11.04 0.47 0.53
C GLY A 166 10.02 1.24 -0.29
N VAL A 167 9.02 0.57 -0.87
CA VAL A 167 7.94 1.21 -1.65
C VAL A 167 7.02 1.97 -0.71
N GLU A 168 6.64 1.38 0.42
CA GLU A 168 5.68 1.98 1.35
C GLU A 168 6.23 3.25 2.03
N THR A 169 7.39 3.16 2.62
CA THR A 169 7.85 4.22 3.53
C THR A 169 9.27 4.73 3.28
N MET A 170 9.94 4.28 2.20
CA MET A 170 11.36 4.58 2.03
C MET A 170 12.18 4.16 3.26
N TYR A 171 11.93 2.93 3.73
CA TYR A 171 12.59 2.34 4.92
C TYR A 171 12.37 3.15 6.20
N GLY A 172 11.12 3.54 6.46
CA GLY A 172 10.71 4.27 7.65
C GLY A 172 10.81 5.80 7.56
N ARG A 173 11.35 6.37 6.46
CA ARG A 173 11.48 7.84 6.34
C ARG A 173 10.16 8.58 6.11
N ASN A 174 9.14 7.89 5.60
CA ASN A 174 7.84 8.46 5.23
C ASN A 174 6.69 7.59 5.75
N MET A 175 6.62 7.37 7.05
CA MET A 175 5.56 6.57 7.69
C MET A 175 4.24 7.32 7.87
N GLY A 176 4.18 8.57 7.46
CA GLY A 176 3.05 9.45 7.69
C GLY A 176 3.30 10.41 8.85
N ARG A 177 2.45 11.46 8.93
CA ARG A 177 2.56 12.52 9.95
C ARG A 177 1.22 12.90 10.56
N TYR A 178 0.19 12.14 10.22
CA TYR A 178 -1.17 12.40 10.71
C TYR A 178 -1.41 11.56 11.95
N ARG A 179 -2.07 12.14 12.96
CA ARG A 179 -2.55 11.33 14.07
C ARG A 179 -3.55 10.32 13.54
N VAL A 180 -3.27 9.03 13.75
CA VAL A 180 -4.12 7.94 13.24
C VAL A 180 -5.52 8.03 13.84
N LEU A 181 -5.61 8.38 15.13
CA LEU A 181 -6.90 8.60 15.79
C LEU A 181 -7.75 9.64 15.05
N ASP A 182 -7.19 10.82 14.75
CA ASP A 182 -7.91 11.90 14.05
C ASP A 182 -8.38 11.47 12.66
N SER A 183 -7.50 10.80 11.92
CA SER A 183 -7.81 10.29 10.58
C SER A 183 -8.95 9.27 10.62
N LEU A 184 -8.87 8.27 11.51
CA LEU A 184 -9.87 7.23 11.62
C LEU A 184 -11.20 7.75 12.19
N MET A 185 -11.18 8.67 13.17
CA MET A 185 -12.39 9.33 13.67
C MET A 185 -13.12 10.06 12.56
N THR A 186 -12.40 10.93 11.81
CA THR A 186 -12.97 11.68 10.68
C THR A 186 -13.55 10.74 9.63
N LEU A 187 -12.81 9.69 9.23
CA LEU A 187 -13.25 8.77 8.19
C LEU A 187 -14.39 7.84 8.65
N SER A 188 -14.55 7.68 9.95
CA SER A 188 -15.64 6.88 10.54
C SER A 188 -16.95 7.63 10.68
N PHE A 189 -16.89 8.93 10.96
CA PHE A 189 -18.05 9.69 11.39
C PHE A 189 -18.41 10.89 10.49
N ASP A 190 -17.46 11.43 9.74
CA ASP A 190 -17.67 12.61 8.89
C ASP A 190 -17.55 12.28 7.40
N TYR A 191 -16.93 11.16 7.04
CA TYR A 191 -16.78 10.68 5.67
C TYR A 191 -17.73 9.52 5.39
N THR A 192 -18.81 9.77 4.63
CA THR A 192 -19.88 8.77 4.45
C THR A 192 -19.48 7.55 3.63
N ARG A 193 -18.52 7.71 2.71
CA ARG A 193 -18.03 6.57 1.90
C ARG A 193 -17.19 5.64 2.76
N ARG A 194 -17.60 4.36 2.85
CA ARG A 194 -16.88 3.35 3.61
C ARG A 194 -16.81 3.61 5.13
N ALA A 195 -17.70 4.40 5.70
CA ALA A 195 -17.75 4.66 7.14
C ALA A 195 -17.73 3.37 7.98
N THR A 196 -18.49 2.34 7.57
CA THR A 196 -18.49 1.03 8.24
C THR A 196 -17.10 0.36 8.25
N PHE A 197 -16.32 0.50 7.17
CA PHE A 197 -14.95 -0.01 7.12
C PHE A 197 -14.07 0.75 8.12
N PHE A 198 -14.11 2.09 8.09
CA PHE A 198 -13.27 2.89 8.98
C PHE A 198 -13.65 2.75 10.44
N LYS A 199 -14.94 2.56 10.79
CA LYS A 199 -15.36 2.23 12.15
C LYS A 199 -14.75 0.92 12.65
N LYS A 200 -14.64 -0.11 11.80
CA LYS A 200 -13.94 -1.34 12.17
C LYS A 200 -12.44 -1.12 12.38
N GLU A 201 -11.80 -0.36 11.49
CA GLU A 201 -10.38 -0.01 11.65
C GLU A 201 -10.14 0.80 12.92
N LEU A 202 -11.01 1.75 13.24
CA LEU A 202 -10.94 2.55 14.48
C LEU A 202 -11.12 1.68 15.73
N ALA A 203 -12.10 0.77 15.74
CA ALA A 203 -12.31 -0.15 16.85
C ALA A 203 -11.09 -1.04 17.11
N THR A 204 -10.53 -1.61 16.04
CA THR A 204 -9.31 -2.43 16.12
C THR A 204 -8.10 -1.59 16.53
N PHE A 205 -8.02 -0.33 16.09
CA PHE A 205 -6.95 0.57 16.49
C PHE A 205 -6.98 0.89 17.99
N LEU A 206 -8.16 1.18 18.53
CA LEU A 206 -8.32 1.42 19.96
C LEU A 206 -7.99 0.18 20.79
N ASP A 207 -8.43 -1.01 20.34
CA ASP A 207 -8.08 -2.28 20.97
C ASP A 207 -6.56 -2.55 20.92
N PHE A 208 -5.93 -2.35 19.77
CA PHE A 208 -4.49 -2.48 19.63
C PHE A 208 -3.74 -1.54 20.61
N CYS A 209 -4.13 -0.26 20.66
CA CYS A 209 -3.51 0.70 21.56
C CYS A 209 -3.70 0.31 23.03
N TRP A 210 -4.89 -0.14 23.42
CA TRP A 210 -5.17 -0.63 24.76
C TRP A 210 -4.29 -1.82 25.15
N ARG A 211 -4.20 -2.84 24.29
CA ARG A 211 -3.39 -4.05 24.53
C ARG A 211 -1.88 -3.77 24.57
N GLN A 212 -1.41 -2.80 23.79
CA GLN A 212 0.00 -2.41 23.73
C GLN A 212 0.37 -1.34 24.79
N GLU A 213 -0.61 -0.86 25.57
CA GLU A 213 -0.43 0.20 26.57
C GLU A 213 0.13 1.52 25.97
N ILE A 214 -0.31 1.86 24.77
CA ILE A 214 0.07 3.10 24.08
C ILE A 214 -1.14 4.02 23.93
N SER A 215 -0.92 5.34 24.07
CA SER A 215 -2.00 6.31 23.83
C SER A 215 -2.23 6.48 22.33
N PRO A 216 -3.48 6.31 21.83
CA PRO A 216 -3.84 6.48 20.42
C PRO A 216 -3.43 7.83 19.82
N VAL A 217 -3.33 8.89 20.66
CA VAL A 217 -2.97 10.22 20.19
C VAL A 217 -1.49 10.35 19.80
N THR A 218 -0.64 9.44 20.25
CA THR A 218 0.79 9.45 19.94
C THR A 218 1.12 8.73 18.63
N VAL A 219 0.20 7.90 18.14
CA VAL A 219 0.42 7.10 16.93
C VAL A 219 0.26 7.95 15.69
N LEU A 220 1.36 8.10 14.94
CA LEU A 220 1.37 8.78 13.65
C LEU A 220 1.35 7.78 12.49
N GLY A 221 0.68 8.17 11.41
CA GLY A 221 0.54 7.33 10.24
C GLY A 221 0.07 8.11 9.01
N SER A 222 -0.51 7.39 8.05
CA SER A 222 -1.09 8.01 6.85
C SER A 222 -2.41 8.72 7.17
N PHE A 223 -2.85 9.58 6.25
CA PHE A 223 -4.17 10.22 6.32
C PHE A 223 -5.34 9.24 6.28
N ALA A 224 -5.12 7.99 5.88
CA ALA A 224 -6.11 6.92 5.85
C ALA A 224 -6.03 5.98 7.06
N GLY A 225 -5.11 6.22 8.00
CA GLY A 225 -4.96 5.42 9.22
C GLY A 225 -4.00 4.23 9.11
N ALA A 226 -3.20 4.14 8.04
CA ALA A 226 -2.14 3.13 7.94
C ALA A 226 -0.92 3.52 8.77
N ILE A 227 -0.26 2.54 9.41
CA ILE A 227 0.82 2.77 10.39
C ILE A 227 2.11 2.02 10.06
N GLY A 228 3.22 2.58 10.50
CA GLY A 228 4.54 1.98 10.57
C GLY A 228 5.24 1.76 9.23
N TYR A 229 6.34 1.06 9.27
CA TYR A 229 7.22 0.76 8.13
C TYR A 229 6.49 0.11 6.95
N GLY A 230 5.57 -0.82 7.23
CA GLY A 230 4.80 -1.55 6.23
C GLY A 230 3.46 -0.91 5.88
N GLN A 231 3.10 0.23 6.46
CA GLN A 231 1.81 0.91 6.23
C GLN A 231 0.60 -0.02 6.40
N PHE A 232 0.59 -0.79 7.49
CA PHE A 232 -0.52 -1.66 7.84
C PHE A 232 -1.73 -0.86 8.34
N MET A 233 -2.92 -1.23 7.87
CA MET A 233 -4.15 -0.81 8.53
C MET A 233 -4.26 -1.50 9.89
N PRO A 234 -4.95 -0.92 10.89
CA PRO A 234 -5.10 -1.53 12.22
C PRO A 234 -5.55 -3.00 12.19
N SER A 235 -6.51 -3.34 11.35
CA SER A 235 -6.94 -4.73 11.16
C SER A 235 -5.86 -5.65 10.57
N SER A 236 -4.92 -5.08 9.84
CA SER A 236 -3.76 -5.82 9.31
C SER A 236 -2.71 -6.05 10.39
N VAL A 237 -2.50 -5.06 11.27
CA VAL A 237 -1.63 -5.22 12.45
C VAL A 237 -2.16 -6.33 13.36
N ASP A 238 -3.46 -6.29 13.66
CA ASP A 238 -4.11 -7.29 14.53
C ASP A 238 -3.99 -8.71 13.98
N ARG A 239 -4.10 -8.90 12.66
CA ARG A 239 -4.08 -10.23 12.03
C ARG A 239 -2.69 -10.75 11.72
N TRP A 240 -1.78 -9.88 11.33
CA TRP A 240 -0.49 -10.26 10.73
C TRP A 240 0.71 -9.60 11.40
N GLY A 241 0.49 -8.71 12.37
CA GLY A 241 1.55 -8.16 13.19
C GLY A 241 2.27 -9.27 13.96
N LEU A 242 3.58 -9.21 13.97
CA LEU A 242 4.44 -10.12 14.74
C LEU A 242 5.45 -9.32 15.56
N ASP A 243 5.69 -9.79 16.75
CA ASP A 243 6.81 -9.41 17.62
C ASP A 243 8.06 -10.12 17.08
N GLY A 244 8.86 -9.39 16.33
CA GLY A 244 10.00 -9.91 15.59
C GLY A 244 11.27 -10.05 16.42
N ASP A 245 11.43 -9.25 17.48
CA ASP A 245 12.55 -9.32 18.41
C ASP A 245 12.22 -10.00 19.75
N LYS A 246 10.95 -10.38 19.94
CA LYS A 246 10.43 -11.13 21.08
C LYS A 246 10.50 -10.37 22.41
N ASP A 247 10.26 -9.05 22.35
CA ASP A 247 10.21 -8.19 23.52
C ASP A 247 8.82 -8.17 24.20
N GLY A 248 7.83 -8.84 23.61
CA GLY A 248 6.46 -8.96 24.11
C GLY A 248 5.52 -7.90 23.55
N LYS A 249 5.97 -7.06 22.63
CA LYS A 249 5.18 -6.00 22.00
C LYS A 249 5.19 -6.12 20.47
N ILE A 250 4.29 -5.43 19.82
CA ILE A 250 4.27 -5.25 18.35
C ILE A 250 4.37 -3.77 18.06
N ASP A 251 5.58 -3.32 17.70
CA ASP A 251 5.84 -1.92 17.35
C ASP A 251 6.26 -1.78 15.88
N LEU A 252 5.30 -1.56 15.00
CA LEU A 252 5.57 -1.38 13.56
C LEU A 252 6.11 0.01 13.22
N ILE A 253 6.23 0.91 14.20
CA ILE A 253 6.70 2.29 14.02
C ILE A 253 8.15 2.43 14.46
N GLY A 254 8.49 1.97 15.64
CA GLY A 254 9.83 2.10 16.24
C GLY A 254 10.73 0.89 16.03
N ASN A 255 10.17 -0.28 15.70
CA ASN A 255 10.88 -1.55 15.64
C ASN A 255 10.94 -2.12 14.21
N GLU A 256 12.14 -2.12 13.62
CA GLU A 256 12.37 -2.69 12.29
C GLU A 256 12.19 -4.22 12.25
N ALA A 257 12.48 -4.93 13.36
CA ALA A 257 12.33 -6.38 13.42
C ALA A 257 10.86 -6.80 13.33
N ASP A 258 9.99 -6.11 14.07
CA ASP A 258 8.54 -6.34 14.03
C ASP A 258 7.97 -6.04 12.65
N ALA A 259 8.41 -4.94 12.05
CA ALA A 259 7.97 -4.57 10.71
C ALA A 259 8.39 -5.61 9.66
N ILE A 260 9.63 -6.11 9.71
CA ILE A 260 10.15 -7.15 8.82
C ILE A 260 9.36 -8.45 9.01
N ALA A 261 9.19 -8.90 10.26
CA ALA A 261 8.45 -10.12 10.58
C ALA A 261 6.97 -10.03 10.15
N SER A 262 6.33 -8.88 10.39
CA SER A 262 4.94 -8.65 10.02
C SER A 262 4.72 -8.64 8.51
N VAL A 263 5.61 -8.00 7.73
CA VAL A 263 5.54 -8.03 6.26
C VAL A 263 5.74 -9.44 5.73
N ALA A 264 6.68 -10.20 6.28
CA ALA A 264 6.87 -11.60 5.91
C ALA A 264 5.64 -12.45 6.22
N ASN A 265 5.09 -12.34 7.42
CA ASN A 265 3.88 -13.03 7.84
C ASN A 265 2.67 -12.69 6.96
N PHE A 266 2.50 -11.41 6.61
CA PHE A 266 1.46 -11.00 5.67
C PHE A 266 1.58 -11.72 4.33
N LEU A 267 2.76 -11.76 3.73
CA LEU A 267 2.98 -12.42 2.44
C LEU A 267 2.71 -13.92 2.52
N VAL A 268 3.17 -14.59 3.57
CA VAL A 268 2.91 -16.04 3.81
C VAL A 268 1.41 -16.29 3.99
N ALA A 269 0.74 -15.50 4.81
CA ALA A 269 -0.73 -15.61 5.04
C ALA A 269 -1.54 -15.41 3.75
N HIS A 270 -0.96 -14.75 2.73
CA HIS A 270 -1.59 -14.53 1.44
C HIS A 270 -1.03 -15.43 0.32
N GLY A 271 -0.41 -16.55 0.68
CA GLY A 271 -0.04 -17.62 -0.25
C GLY A 271 1.35 -17.49 -0.87
N TRP A 272 2.26 -16.79 -0.20
CA TRP A 272 3.67 -16.81 -0.63
C TRP A 272 4.21 -18.23 -0.66
N THR A 273 4.81 -18.60 -1.78
CA THR A 273 5.40 -19.93 -2.00
C THR A 273 6.93 -19.79 -2.05
N PRO A 274 7.66 -20.34 -1.08
CA PRO A 274 9.13 -20.32 -1.05
C PRO A 274 9.75 -20.90 -2.32
N GLY A 275 10.84 -20.29 -2.79
CA GLY A 275 11.55 -20.75 -3.99
C GLY A 275 10.87 -20.44 -5.33
N ARG A 276 9.62 -19.98 -5.33
CA ARG A 276 8.91 -19.58 -6.54
C ARG A 276 9.20 -18.12 -6.88
N GLY A 277 9.54 -17.80 -8.13
CA GLY A 277 9.67 -16.42 -8.62
C GLY A 277 8.34 -15.69 -8.63
N VAL A 278 8.38 -14.38 -8.81
CA VAL A 278 7.20 -13.49 -8.76
C VAL A 278 6.63 -13.24 -10.15
N LEU A 279 7.46 -12.79 -11.09
CA LEU A 279 7.09 -12.43 -12.47
C LEU A 279 8.01 -13.11 -13.48
N TYR A 280 7.41 -13.62 -14.54
CA TYR A 280 8.14 -14.24 -15.66
C TYR A 280 7.73 -13.57 -16.97
N THR A 281 8.69 -13.06 -17.72
CA THR A 281 8.43 -12.40 -19.00
C THR A 281 7.88 -13.38 -20.02
N VAL A 282 6.88 -12.95 -20.79
CA VAL A 282 6.28 -13.71 -21.89
C VAL A 282 5.97 -12.77 -23.04
N THR A 283 5.54 -13.35 -24.19
CA THR A 283 4.96 -12.57 -25.27
C THR A 283 3.47 -12.87 -25.38
N ALA A 284 2.64 -11.84 -25.33
CA ALA A 284 1.19 -11.93 -25.47
C ALA A 284 0.66 -10.70 -26.23
N THR A 285 -0.64 -10.67 -26.49
CA THR A 285 -1.35 -9.57 -27.13
C THR A 285 -2.54 -9.16 -26.28
N GLU A 286 -3.10 -7.99 -26.55
CA GLU A 286 -4.32 -7.48 -25.90
C GLU A 286 -5.49 -8.46 -26.11
N ASP A 287 -5.65 -8.99 -27.33
CA ASP A 287 -6.72 -9.96 -27.67
C ASP A 287 -6.63 -11.25 -26.81
N ILE A 288 -5.42 -11.76 -26.57
CA ILE A 288 -5.21 -12.91 -25.69
C ILE A 288 -5.57 -12.55 -24.25
N PHE A 289 -5.17 -11.36 -23.79
CA PHE A 289 -5.48 -10.88 -22.44
C PHE A 289 -7.00 -10.77 -22.22
N GLU A 290 -7.73 -10.21 -23.19
CA GLU A 290 -9.19 -10.10 -23.14
C GLU A 290 -9.86 -11.49 -23.23
N ALA A 291 -9.43 -12.34 -24.17
CA ALA A 291 -10.01 -13.67 -24.40
C ALA A 291 -9.81 -14.64 -23.21
N THR A 292 -8.73 -14.50 -22.47
CA THR A 292 -8.44 -15.35 -21.30
C THR A 292 -9.13 -14.85 -20.01
N GLY A 293 -9.91 -13.76 -20.09
CA GLY A 293 -10.53 -13.14 -18.91
C GLY A 293 -9.50 -12.67 -17.89
N SER A 294 -8.28 -12.36 -18.36
CA SER A 294 -7.19 -11.92 -17.52
C SER A 294 -7.54 -10.62 -16.79
N GLY A 295 -7.05 -10.49 -15.57
CA GLY A 295 -7.37 -9.42 -14.65
C GLY A 295 -7.54 -9.97 -13.24
N GLY A 296 -7.89 -9.08 -12.30
CA GLY A 296 -8.02 -9.48 -10.89
C GLY A 296 -6.69 -9.62 -10.17
N ILE A 297 -6.69 -10.30 -9.04
CA ILE A 297 -5.53 -10.41 -8.15
C ILE A 297 -5.13 -11.86 -7.83
N GLU A 298 -5.89 -12.82 -8.35
CA GLU A 298 -5.64 -14.25 -8.13
C GLU A 298 -4.97 -14.88 -9.34
N ALA A 299 -4.11 -15.85 -9.09
CA ALA A 299 -3.60 -16.77 -10.10
C ALA A 299 -4.73 -17.77 -10.42
N HIS A 300 -5.52 -17.48 -11.45
CA HIS A 300 -6.77 -18.17 -11.77
C HIS A 300 -6.72 -19.02 -13.05
N THR A 301 -5.59 -19.03 -13.75
CA THR A 301 -5.35 -19.85 -14.93
C THR A 301 -4.03 -20.60 -14.77
N THR A 302 -3.62 -21.42 -15.75
CA THR A 302 -2.36 -22.14 -15.70
C THR A 302 -1.42 -21.70 -16.83
N VAL A 303 -0.13 -22.00 -16.69
CA VAL A 303 0.87 -21.77 -17.75
C VAL A 303 0.44 -22.45 -19.03
N GLY A 304 0.01 -23.73 -18.97
CA GLY A 304 -0.42 -24.51 -20.12
C GLY A 304 -1.68 -23.94 -20.79
N ASP A 305 -2.66 -23.45 -20.02
CA ASP A 305 -3.87 -22.87 -20.61
C ASP A 305 -3.56 -21.55 -21.32
N LEU A 306 -2.69 -20.72 -20.77
CA LEU A 306 -2.24 -19.50 -21.43
C LEU A 306 -1.39 -19.78 -22.68
N ALA A 307 -0.56 -20.83 -22.65
CA ALA A 307 0.19 -21.27 -23.83
C ALA A 307 -0.75 -21.73 -24.96
N LYS A 308 -1.79 -22.54 -24.65
CA LYS A 308 -2.85 -22.94 -25.59
C LYS A 308 -3.62 -21.75 -26.15
N ALA A 309 -3.83 -20.69 -25.33
CA ALA A 309 -4.46 -19.46 -25.75
C ALA A 309 -3.56 -18.58 -26.64
N GLY A 310 -2.30 -18.96 -26.85
CA GLY A 310 -1.36 -18.26 -27.73
C GLY A 310 -0.31 -17.40 -27.04
N VAL A 311 -0.20 -17.45 -25.70
CA VAL A 311 0.94 -16.84 -24.99
C VAL A 311 2.21 -17.59 -25.35
N LYS A 312 3.23 -16.86 -25.83
CA LYS A 312 4.51 -17.47 -26.19
C LYS A 312 5.45 -17.43 -24.98
N LEU A 313 5.85 -18.62 -24.55
CA LEU A 313 6.85 -18.85 -23.53
C LEU A 313 8.25 -18.90 -24.18
N TYR A 314 9.27 -18.54 -23.43
CA TYR A 314 10.65 -18.73 -23.88
C TYR A 314 11.09 -20.18 -23.74
N ASP A 315 12.13 -20.58 -24.46
CA ASP A 315 12.72 -21.91 -24.35
C ASP A 315 13.13 -22.18 -22.89
N HIS A 316 12.87 -23.44 -22.44
CA HIS A 316 13.14 -23.85 -21.06
C HIS A 316 12.41 -22.98 -20.01
N PHE A 317 11.14 -22.67 -20.26
CA PHE A 317 10.34 -21.89 -19.30
C PHE A 317 10.32 -22.57 -17.93
N PRO A 318 10.65 -21.83 -16.83
CA PRO A 318 10.99 -22.47 -15.56
C PRO A 318 9.78 -22.90 -14.72
N LEU A 319 8.56 -22.69 -15.20
CA LEU A 319 7.34 -23.08 -14.51
C LEU A 319 6.69 -24.30 -15.21
N PRO A 320 6.12 -25.25 -14.44
CA PRO A 320 5.37 -26.36 -15.01
C PRO A 320 4.06 -25.88 -15.64
N GLU A 321 3.48 -26.69 -16.53
CA GLU A 321 2.26 -26.34 -17.28
C GLU A 321 1.04 -26.15 -16.36
N ASP A 322 0.96 -26.87 -15.25
CA ASP A 322 -0.11 -26.78 -14.25
C ASP A 322 0.08 -25.69 -13.20
N GLU A 323 1.20 -24.92 -13.27
CA GLU A 323 1.43 -23.82 -12.34
C GLU A 323 0.34 -22.75 -12.45
N PRO A 324 -0.34 -22.41 -11.34
CA PRO A 324 -1.31 -21.33 -11.33
C PRO A 324 -0.65 -19.97 -11.55
N VAL A 325 -1.14 -19.22 -12.52
CA VAL A 325 -0.62 -17.90 -12.89
C VAL A 325 -1.76 -16.94 -13.27
N LEU A 326 -1.42 -15.67 -13.41
CA LEU A 326 -2.25 -14.68 -14.08
C LEU A 326 -1.42 -13.96 -15.16
N LEU A 327 -2.08 -13.57 -16.25
CA LEU A 327 -1.44 -12.76 -17.28
C LEU A 327 -1.45 -11.28 -16.82
N VAL A 328 -0.29 -10.66 -16.84
CA VAL A 328 -0.07 -9.28 -16.33
C VAL A 328 0.34 -8.37 -17.48
N ASP A 329 -0.39 -7.28 -17.64
CA ASP A 329 -0.12 -6.21 -18.60
C ASP A 329 0.62 -5.06 -17.92
N LEU A 330 1.76 -4.66 -18.47
CA LEU A 330 2.49 -3.47 -18.03
C LEU A 330 2.74 -2.53 -19.22
N PRO A 331 1.77 -1.68 -19.55
CA PRO A 331 1.93 -0.69 -20.61
C PRO A 331 3.02 0.33 -20.23
N GLN A 332 3.92 0.62 -21.17
CA GLN A 332 5.04 1.52 -20.96
C GLN A 332 5.50 2.15 -22.29
N ARG A 333 6.33 3.18 -22.22
CA ARG A 333 6.88 3.83 -23.40
C ARG A 333 8.33 3.41 -23.64
N ASN A 334 8.67 3.21 -24.91
CA ASN A 334 10.06 3.03 -25.31
C ASN A 334 10.80 4.38 -25.35
N ALA A 335 12.11 4.36 -25.64
CA ALA A 335 12.95 5.55 -25.73
C ALA A 335 12.47 6.58 -26.78
N LYS A 336 11.70 6.14 -27.79
CA LYS A 336 11.10 7.01 -28.82
C LYS A 336 9.70 7.51 -28.42
N GLY A 337 9.24 7.23 -27.21
CA GLY A 337 7.93 7.64 -26.70
C GLY A 337 6.75 6.77 -27.20
N HIS A 338 6.99 5.72 -27.99
CA HIS A 338 5.95 4.82 -28.46
C HIS A 338 5.48 3.91 -27.32
N LEU A 339 4.16 3.84 -27.16
CA LEU A 339 3.52 2.97 -26.18
C LEU A 339 3.55 1.51 -26.65
N TYR A 340 3.91 0.61 -25.75
CA TYR A 340 3.83 -0.83 -25.94
C TYR A 340 3.56 -1.50 -24.59
N THR A 341 3.03 -2.72 -24.60
CA THR A 341 2.77 -3.50 -23.38
C THR A 341 3.83 -4.57 -23.23
N LYS A 342 4.48 -4.62 -22.05
CA LYS A 342 5.23 -5.79 -21.63
C LYS A 342 4.30 -6.75 -20.92
N TRP A 343 4.43 -8.02 -21.27
CA TRP A 343 3.62 -9.09 -20.75
C TRP A 343 4.40 -9.99 -19.81
N TYR A 344 3.73 -10.43 -18.74
CA TYR A 344 4.32 -11.30 -17.75
C TYR A 344 3.31 -12.35 -17.30
N LEU A 345 3.81 -13.51 -16.84
CA LEU A 345 3.06 -14.41 -15.96
C LEU A 345 3.40 -14.06 -14.52
N GLY A 346 2.38 -13.67 -13.76
CA GLY A 346 2.45 -13.49 -12.31
C GLY A 346 2.07 -14.78 -11.62
N THR A 347 2.90 -15.26 -10.71
CA THR A 347 2.64 -16.46 -9.91
C THR A 347 1.78 -16.14 -8.68
N ARG A 348 1.53 -17.12 -7.80
CA ARG A 348 0.92 -16.88 -6.48
C ARG A 348 1.71 -15.86 -5.65
N ASN A 349 3.02 -15.76 -5.83
CA ASN A 349 3.84 -14.75 -5.15
C ASN A 349 3.52 -13.33 -5.63
N PHE A 350 3.19 -13.15 -6.91
CA PHE A 350 2.68 -11.88 -7.41
C PHE A 350 1.30 -11.57 -6.84
N SER A 351 0.43 -12.58 -6.74
CA SER A 351 -0.88 -12.45 -6.08
C SER A 351 -0.74 -12.06 -4.61
N ALA A 352 0.22 -12.63 -3.88
CA ALA A 352 0.49 -12.27 -2.48
C ALA A 352 0.87 -10.78 -2.34
N ILE A 353 1.70 -10.25 -3.25
CA ILE A 353 2.03 -8.82 -3.28
C ILE A 353 0.81 -7.98 -3.68
N LEU A 354 -0.04 -8.46 -4.59
CA LEU A 354 -1.29 -7.78 -4.95
C LEU A 354 -2.30 -7.70 -3.79
N ARG A 355 -2.20 -8.58 -2.78
CA ARG A 355 -3.01 -8.46 -1.56
C ARG A 355 -2.58 -7.27 -0.70
N TYR A 356 -1.32 -6.87 -0.81
CA TYR A 356 -0.81 -5.65 -0.17
C TYR A 356 -1.43 -4.40 -0.81
N ASN A 357 -1.40 -4.35 -2.14
CA ASN A 357 -2.05 -3.28 -2.93
C ASN A 357 -2.52 -3.88 -4.27
N ARG A 358 -3.80 -3.72 -4.61
CA ARG A 358 -4.47 -4.32 -5.78
C ARG A 358 -4.12 -3.63 -7.10
N SER A 359 -2.84 -3.34 -7.30
CA SER A 359 -2.32 -2.68 -8.50
C SER A 359 -1.18 -3.49 -9.10
N TYR A 360 -1.30 -3.87 -10.37
CA TYR A 360 -0.22 -4.52 -11.11
C TYR A 360 1.04 -3.65 -11.14
N PHE A 361 0.87 -2.34 -11.25
CA PHE A 361 1.99 -1.40 -11.23
C PHE A 361 2.71 -1.41 -9.89
N TYR A 362 1.96 -1.46 -8.79
CA TYR A 362 2.54 -1.59 -7.45
C TYR A 362 3.33 -2.88 -7.31
N ALA A 363 2.69 -4.02 -7.56
CA ALA A 363 3.32 -5.32 -7.37
C ALA A 363 4.54 -5.51 -8.29
N ALA A 364 4.47 -5.01 -9.52
CA ALA A 364 5.61 -5.01 -10.44
C ALA A 364 6.73 -4.06 -9.97
N ALA A 365 6.41 -2.89 -9.42
CA ALA A 365 7.43 -1.97 -8.88
C ALA A 365 8.15 -2.58 -7.66
N VAL A 366 7.40 -3.23 -6.75
CA VAL A 366 7.99 -4.00 -5.63
C VAL A 366 8.92 -5.08 -6.16
N THR A 367 8.47 -5.88 -7.14
CA THR A 367 9.28 -6.96 -7.74
C THR A 367 10.57 -6.42 -8.36
N LEU A 368 10.47 -5.35 -9.15
CA LEU A 368 11.65 -4.76 -9.79
C LEU A 368 12.60 -4.11 -8.78
N LEU A 369 12.09 -3.47 -7.73
CA LEU A 369 12.93 -2.94 -6.66
C LEU A 369 13.64 -4.07 -5.93
N ALA A 370 12.94 -5.16 -5.60
CA ALA A 370 13.51 -6.34 -4.99
C ALA A 370 14.68 -6.91 -5.82
N ASP A 371 14.47 -7.08 -7.11
CA ASP A 371 15.52 -7.54 -8.05
C ASP A 371 16.73 -6.61 -8.09
N ARG A 372 16.51 -5.28 -8.05
CA ARG A 372 17.60 -4.30 -8.06
C ARG A 372 18.39 -4.32 -6.76
N ILE A 373 17.71 -4.43 -5.61
CA ILE A 373 18.36 -4.54 -4.30
C ILE A 373 19.22 -5.81 -4.23
N ALA A 374 18.71 -6.93 -4.74
CA ALA A 374 19.41 -8.21 -4.73
C ALA A 374 20.67 -8.23 -5.63
N LYS A 375 20.64 -7.51 -6.76
CA LYS A 375 21.69 -7.53 -7.79
C LYS A 375 22.74 -6.42 -7.65
N ALA A 376 22.47 -5.40 -6.85
CA ALA A 376 23.43 -4.31 -6.70
C ALA A 376 24.69 -4.81 -5.98
N PRO A 377 25.89 -4.38 -6.40
CA PRO A 377 27.14 -4.78 -5.71
C PRO A 377 27.07 -4.36 -4.24
N LYS A 378 27.58 -5.23 -3.40
CA LYS A 378 27.66 -5.00 -1.94
C LYS A 378 28.68 -3.93 -1.60
#